data_793cdfb748db386b5a1cb87788bda2bd
#
_entry.id   793cdfb748db386b5a1cb87788bda2bd
#
_cell.length_a   1.000
_cell.length_b   1.000
_cell.length_c   1.000
_cell.angle_alpha   90.00
_cell.angle_beta   90.00
_cell.angle_gamma   90.00
#
_symmetry.space_group_name_H-M   'P 1'
#
loop_
_entity.id
_entity.type
_entity.pdbx_description
1 polymer ?
#
loop_
_entity_poly.entity_id
_entity_poly.type
_entity_poly.pdbx_seq_one_letter_code
_entity_poly.pdbx_strand_id
1 'polypeptide(L)'
;KEEMYNILVCDDDREIVEAIEIYLSQEGYKVLKAYDGEEALKVLDREKVDLLIIDVMMPKLDGIRATLKIREKNALPIIILSAKSEDADKILGLNVGADDYVTKPFNPLELVARVKSQLRIYTQLGAMTEKKENIYETGGLMIDDDRKEVTVDGESVKLTPIEYRILLFLVQNQGRVFSINQIYEN
;
A
#
# COMPACT_ATOMS: atom_id res chain seq x y z
N LYS A 1 -2.00 23.43 -5.24
CA LYS A 1 -0.65 23.06 -4.77
C LYS A 1 -0.44 21.59 -5.09
N GLU A 2 0.47 21.32 -5.99
CA GLU A 2 0.92 19.95 -6.21
C GLU A 2 1.60 19.49 -4.92
N GLU A 3 1.03 18.48 -4.29
CA GLU A 3 1.66 17.88 -3.12
C GLU A 3 2.92 17.16 -3.55
N MET A 4 4.04 17.56 -2.97
CA MET A 4 5.32 16.90 -3.21
C MET A 4 5.37 15.62 -2.38
N TYR A 5 5.40 14.48 -3.05
CA TYR A 5 5.53 13.20 -2.37
C TYR A 5 6.97 12.91 -1.99
N ASN A 6 7.15 12.34 -0.81
CA ASN A 6 8.44 11.92 -0.29
C ASN A 6 8.61 10.42 -0.52
N ILE A 7 9.64 10.04 -1.25
CA ILE A 7 9.92 8.65 -1.56
C ILE A 7 11.22 8.25 -0.88
N LEU A 8 11.18 7.22 -0.06
CA LEU A 8 12.37 6.66 0.57
C LEU A 8 12.91 5.54 -0.32
N VAL A 9 14.17 5.67 -0.70
CA VAL A 9 14.88 4.65 -1.48
C VAL A 9 15.94 4.01 -0.60
N CYS A 10 15.85 2.71 -0.43
CA CYS A 10 16.74 1.94 0.44
C CYS A 10 17.41 0.80 -0.34
N ASP A 11 18.70 0.92 -0.52
CA ASP A 11 19.55 -0.06 -1.17
C ASP A 11 20.98 0.15 -0.68
N ASP A 12 21.75 -0.91 -0.46
CA ASP A 12 23.14 -0.80 -0.04
C ASP A 12 24.07 -0.39 -1.20
N ASP A 13 23.59 -0.50 -2.44
CA ASP A 13 24.30 -0.01 -3.62
C ASP A 13 23.97 1.49 -3.82
N ARG A 14 24.96 2.33 -3.50
CA ARG A 14 24.81 3.79 -3.60
C ARG A 14 24.56 4.27 -5.02
N GLU A 15 25.11 3.59 -6.01
CA GLU A 15 24.88 3.95 -7.42
C GLU A 15 23.43 3.76 -7.83
N ILE A 16 22.81 2.68 -7.35
CA ILE A 16 21.38 2.42 -7.60
C ILE A 16 20.53 3.49 -6.93
N VAL A 17 20.82 3.82 -5.68
CA VAL A 17 20.08 4.88 -4.95
C VAL A 17 20.19 6.22 -5.68
N GLU A 18 21.38 6.60 -6.11
CA GLU A 18 21.60 7.85 -6.84
C GLU A 18 20.89 7.86 -8.19
N ALA A 19 20.93 6.75 -8.92
CA ALA A 19 20.23 6.62 -10.20
C ALA A 19 18.72 6.77 -10.03
N ILE A 20 18.15 6.11 -9.05
CA ILE A 20 16.72 6.21 -8.75
C ILE A 20 16.36 7.64 -8.33
N GLU A 21 17.20 8.28 -7.51
CA GLU A 21 17.01 9.67 -7.10
C GLU A 21 16.89 10.60 -8.32
N ILE A 22 17.77 10.44 -9.30
CA ILE A 22 17.77 11.27 -10.51
C ILE A 22 16.42 11.15 -11.23
N TYR A 23 15.97 9.92 -11.49
CA TYR A 23 14.72 9.70 -12.23
C TYR A 23 13.48 10.18 -11.46
N LEU A 24 13.42 9.92 -10.16
CA LEU A 24 12.27 10.35 -9.34
C LEU A 24 12.25 11.86 -9.14
N SER A 25 13.43 12.49 -8.99
CA SER A 25 13.51 13.95 -8.85
C SER A 25 13.04 14.67 -10.10
N GLN A 26 13.29 14.11 -11.28
CA GLN A 26 12.78 14.65 -12.55
C GLN A 26 11.25 14.67 -12.60
N GLU A 27 10.60 13.77 -11.87
CA GLU A 27 9.13 13.69 -11.79
C GLU A 27 8.55 14.57 -10.67
N GLY A 28 9.41 15.34 -9.98
CA GLY A 28 8.96 16.24 -8.92
C GLY A 28 8.84 15.61 -7.55
N TYR A 29 9.33 14.40 -7.34
CA TYR A 29 9.33 13.75 -6.05
C TYR A 29 10.56 14.15 -5.22
N LYS A 30 10.36 14.23 -3.91
CA LYS A 30 11.48 14.38 -2.97
C LYS A 30 12.00 12.99 -2.61
N VAL A 31 13.28 12.74 -2.77
CA VAL A 31 13.89 11.45 -2.49
C VAL A 31 14.67 11.50 -1.19
N LEU A 32 14.31 10.60 -0.27
CA LEU A 32 15.05 10.32 0.96
C LEU A 32 15.84 9.03 0.72
N LYS A 33 17.02 8.94 1.32
CA LYS A 33 17.95 7.84 1.05
C LYS A 33 18.30 7.07 2.31
N ALA A 34 18.37 5.75 2.20
CA ALA A 34 18.87 4.86 3.24
C ALA A 34 19.69 3.75 2.58
N TYR A 35 20.70 3.26 3.26
CA TYR A 35 21.63 2.30 2.72
C TYR A 35 21.59 0.93 3.42
N ASP A 36 20.74 0.81 4.41
CA ASP A 36 20.42 -0.48 5.06
C ASP A 36 19.02 -0.39 5.69
N GLY A 37 18.50 -1.54 6.13
CA GLY A 37 17.15 -1.61 6.66
C GLY A 37 16.96 -0.86 7.99
N GLU A 38 18.01 -0.81 8.84
CA GLU A 38 17.94 -0.07 10.10
C GLU A 38 17.85 1.43 9.85
N GLU A 39 18.63 1.92 8.90
CA GLU A 39 18.61 3.33 8.49
C GLU A 39 17.24 3.69 7.90
N ALA A 40 16.66 2.80 7.09
CA ALA A 40 15.32 3.01 6.54
C ALA A 40 14.26 3.15 7.65
N LEU A 41 14.32 2.31 8.68
CA LEU A 41 13.41 2.41 9.82
C LEU A 41 13.56 3.74 10.56
N LYS A 42 14.79 4.22 10.73
CA LYS A 42 15.06 5.51 11.37
C LYS A 42 14.50 6.68 10.55
N VAL A 43 14.62 6.62 9.24
CA VAL A 43 14.06 7.66 8.36
C VAL A 43 12.53 7.66 8.46
N LEU A 44 11.91 6.50 8.46
CA LEU A 44 10.45 6.37 8.60
C LEU A 44 9.92 6.92 9.93
N ASP A 45 10.72 6.82 11.00
CA ASP A 45 10.34 7.37 12.29
C ASP A 45 10.47 8.90 12.36
N ARG A 46 11.37 9.50 11.57
CA ARG A 46 11.67 10.94 11.61
C ARG A 46 10.96 11.75 10.54
N GLU A 47 10.75 11.15 9.38
CA GLU A 47 10.29 11.86 8.19
C GLU A 47 8.95 11.30 7.72
N LYS A 48 8.14 12.17 7.12
CA LYS A 48 6.94 11.69 6.42
C LYS A 48 7.39 11.04 5.12
N VAL A 49 7.05 9.77 4.93
CA VAL A 49 7.35 9.01 3.73
C VAL A 49 6.05 8.53 3.11
N ASP A 50 5.88 8.77 1.82
CA ASP A 50 4.66 8.42 1.09
C ASP A 50 4.79 7.09 0.34
N LEU A 51 6.01 6.67 0.04
CA LEU A 51 6.30 5.40 -0.62
C LEU A 51 7.72 4.95 -0.29
N LEU A 52 7.91 3.65 -0.14
CA LEU A 52 9.21 3.03 0.09
C LEU A 52 9.61 2.14 -1.08
N ILE A 53 10.83 2.32 -1.56
CA ILE A 53 11.49 1.39 -2.48
C ILE A 53 12.63 0.74 -1.69
N ILE A 54 12.63 -0.57 -1.57
CA ILE A 54 13.59 -1.27 -0.72
C ILE A 54 14.14 -2.53 -1.38
N ASP A 55 15.47 -2.68 -1.34
CA ASP A 55 16.14 -3.87 -1.83
C ASP A 55 16.00 -5.03 -0.84
N VAL A 56 15.83 -6.23 -1.37
CA VAL A 56 15.72 -7.46 -0.55
C VAL A 56 17.05 -7.78 0.14
N MET A 57 18.15 -7.70 -0.61
CA MET A 57 19.47 -8.15 -0.15
C MET A 57 20.30 -6.99 0.39
N MET A 58 20.24 -6.78 1.70
CA MET A 58 21.03 -5.75 2.37
C MET A 58 21.66 -6.28 3.65
N PRO A 59 22.82 -5.71 4.07
CA PRO A 59 23.40 -6.04 5.35
C PRO A 59 22.56 -5.55 6.52
N LYS A 60 22.81 -6.06 7.71
CA LYS A 60 22.16 -5.77 8.99
C LYS A 60 20.71 -6.22 9.03
N LEU A 61 19.83 -5.53 8.32
CA LEU A 61 18.42 -5.86 8.24
C LEU A 61 18.01 -5.90 6.77
N ASP A 62 17.68 -7.10 6.28
CA ASP A 62 17.26 -7.28 4.90
C ASP A 62 15.88 -6.64 4.62
N GLY A 63 15.58 -6.48 3.33
CA GLY A 63 14.36 -5.81 2.90
C GLY A 63 13.07 -6.52 3.31
N ILE A 64 13.09 -7.84 3.41
CA ILE A 64 11.92 -8.62 3.82
C ILE A 64 11.62 -8.39 5.30
N ARG A 65 12.64 -8.49 6.15
CA ARG A 65 12.48 -8.23 7.59
C ARG A 65 12.12 -6.79 7.87
N ALA A 66 12.72 -5.85 7.14
CA ALA A 66 12.37 -4.43 7.25
C ALA A 66 10.90 -4.22 6.88
N THR A 67 10.42 -4.82 5.79
CA THR A 67 9.02 -4.73 5.38
C THR A 67 8.08 -5.26 6.46
N LEU A 68 8.39 -6.40 7.08
CA LEU A 68 7.60 -6.94 8.17
C LEU A 68 7.49 -5.94 9.34
N LYS A 69 8.61 -5.35 9.75
CA LYS A 69 8.63 -4.36 10.84
C LYS A 69 7.86 -3.10 10.49
N ILE A 70 7.98 -2.63 9.25
CA ILE A 70 7.28 -1.45 8.78
C ILE A 70 5.77 -1.68 8.79
N ARG A 71 5.33 -2.85 8.34
CA ARG A 71 3.90 -3.20 8.28
C ARG A 71 3.22 -3.31 9.65
N GLU A 72 3.98 -3.48 10.71
CA GLU A 72 3.42 -3.44 12.06
C GLU A 72 2.81 -2.08 12.41
N LYS A 73 3.32 -0.99 11.81
CA LYS A 73 2.96 0.38 12.18
C LYS A 73 2.53 1.24 11.01
N ASN A 74 2.74 0.82 9.78
CA ASN A 74 2.60 1.69 8.63
C ASN A 74 2.01 0.94 7.42
N ALA A 75 1.06 1.58 6.76
CA ALA A 75 0.38 1.04 5.58
C ALA A 75 0.87 1.67 4.27
N LEU A 76 2.00 2.40 4.28
CA LEU A 76 2.50 3.04 3.06
C LEU A 76 2.81 2.01 1.97
N PRO A 77 2.70 2.39 0.68
CA PRO A 77 3.05 1.49 -0.41
C PRO A 77 4.54 1.15 -0.39
N ILE A 78 4.85 -0.12 -0.60
CA ILE A 78 6.22 -0.65 -0.62
C ILE A 78 6.46 -1.38 -1.93
N ILE A 79 7.50 -0.95 -2.64
CA ILE A 79 8.00 -1.62 -3.84
C ILE A 79 9.31 -2.30 -3.48
N ILE A 80 9.38 -3.61 -3.68
CA ILE A 80 10.60 -4.39 -3.41
C ILE A 80 11.44 -4.47 -4.68
N LEU A 81 12.75 -4.20 -4.55
CA LEU A 81 13.74 -4.46 -5.58
C LEU A 81 14.44 -5.78 -5.28
N SER A 82 14.58 -6.64 -6.27
CA SER A 82 15.22 -7.93 -6.09
C SER A 82 16.12 -8.30 -7.26
N ALA A 83 17.12 -9.11 -7.01
CA ALA A 83 17.94 -9.67 -8.06
C ALA A 83 17.11 -10.60 -8.95
N LYS A 84 17.53 -10.72 -10.21
CA LYS A 84 16.84 -11.51 -11.22
C LYS A 84 16.65 -12.97 -10.81
N SER A 85 15.44 -13.48 -11.03
CA SER A 85 15.04 -14.90 -10.98
C SER A 85 14.83 -15.55 -9.60
N GLU A 86 14.70 -14.78 -8.55
CA GLU A 86 14.34 -15.33 -7.25
C GLU A 86 12.81 -15.30 -7.07
N ASP A 87 12.11 -16.23 -7.72
CA ASP A 87 10.64 -16.34 -7.59
C ASP A 87 10.23 -16.54 -6.13
N ALA A 88 11.06 -17.23 -5.34
CA ALA A 88 10.84 -17.41 -3.92
C ALA A 88 10.86 -16.07 -3.17
N ASP A 89 11.80 -15.18 -3.49
CA ASP A 89 11.88 -13.84 -2.90
C ASP A 89 10.69 -13.00 -3.29
N LYS A 90 10.22 -13.11 -4.52
CA LYS A 90 9.03 -12.42 -5.00
C LYS A 90 7.79 -12.83 -4.20
N ILE A 91 7.57 -14.12 -4.07
CA ILE A 91 6.43 -14.67 -3.31
C ILE A 91 6.53 -14.25 -1.85
N LEU A 92 7.72 -14.38 -1.26
CA LEU A 92 7.94 -13.99 0.13
C LEU A 92 7.73 -12.49 0.35
N GLY A 93 8.23 -11.65 -0.56
CA GLY A 93 8.04 -10.20 -0.50
C GLY A 93 6.56 -9.80 -0.52
N LEU A 94 5.78 -10.38 -1.41
CA LEU A 94 4.34 -10.13 -1.48
C LEU A 94 3.62 -10.66 -0.23
N ASN A 95 4.03 -11.80 0.30
CA ASN A 95 3.44 -12.38 1.51
C ASN A 95 3.70 -11.56 2.77
N VAL A 96 4.81 -10.83 2.84
CA VAL A 96 5.12 -9.95 3.97
C VAL A 96 4.46 -8.57 3.85
N GLY A 97 3.75 -8.33 2.77
CA GLY A 97 2.94 -7.12 2.60
C GLY A 97 3.51 -6.07 1.67
N ALA A 98 4.42 -6.43 0.78
CA ALA A 98 4.83 -5.53 -0.29
C ALA A 98 3.70 -5.35 -1.31
N ASP A 99 3.61 -4.17 -1.89
CA ASP A 99 2.55 -3.83 -2.86
C ASP A 99 2.97 -4.11 -4.29
N ASP A 100 4.26 -4.10 -4.57
CA ASP A 100 4.78 -4.33 -5.90
C ASP A 100 6.22 -4.86 -5.82
N TYR A 101 6.73 -5.31 -6.94
CA TYR A 101 8.00 -5.98 -7.04
C TYR A 101 8.66 -5.62 -8.37
N VAL A 102 9.94 -5.25 -8.32
CA VAL A 102 10.72 -4.92 -9.51
C VAL A 102 12.02 -5.72 -9.50
N THR A 103 12.32 -6.38 -10.61
CA THR A 103 13.53 -7.19 -10.75
C THR A 103 14.68 -6.34 -11.26
N LYS A 104 15.87 -6.50 -10.66
CA LYS A 104 17.11 -5.90 -11.15
C LYS A 104 17.72 -6.76 -12.26
N PRO A 105 18.34 -6.20 -13.29
CA PRO A 105 18.36 -4.78 -13.62
C PRO A 105 16.99 -4.29 -14.09
N PHE A 106 16.55 -3.13 -13.60
CA PHE A 106 15.25 -2.60 -13.95
C PHE A 106 15.35 -1.47 -14.97
N ASN A 107 14.28 -1.28 -15.73
CA ASN A 107 14.11 -0.11 -16.56
C ASN A 107 13.66 1.07 -15.66
N PRO A 108 14.40 2.18 -15.62
CA PRO A 108 14.03 3.32 -14.78
C PRO A 108 12.62 3.86 -15.08
N LEU A 109 12.19 3.84 -16.34
CA LEU A 109 10.85 4.29 -16.72
C LEU A 109 9.77 3.37 -16.17
N GLU A 110 10.04 2.06 -16.12
CA GLU A 110 9.14 1.08 -15.49
C GLU A 110 9.01 1.36 -13.99
N LEU A 111 10.13 1.61 -13.31
CA LEU A 111 10.11 1.92 -11.88
C LEU A 111 9.30 3.19 -11.61
N VAL A 112 9.52 4.24 -12.39
CA VAL A 112 8.75 5.50 -12.27
C VAL A 112 7.26 5.24 -12.47
N ALA A 113 6.89 4.45 -13.46
CA ALA A 113 5.48 4.11 -13.72
C ALA A 113 4.85 3.36 -12.55
N ARG A 114 5.59 2.43 -11.92
CA ARG A 114 5.10 1.69 -10.75
C ARG A 114 4.96 2.60 -9.52
N VAL A 115 5.89 3.53 -9.32
CA VAL A 115 5.81 4.53 -8.25
C VAL A 115 4.54 5.38 -8.42
N LYS A 116 4.30 5.89 -9.62
CA LYS A 116 3.10 6.69 -9.90
C LYS A 116 1.82 5.89 -9.67
N SER A 117 1.80 4.63 -10.11
CA SER A 117 0.65 3.74 -9.93
C SER A 117 0.35 3.49 -8.45
N GLN A 118 1.38 3.18 -7.66
CA GLN A 118 1.21 2.90 -6.24
C GLN A 118 0.78 4.14 -5.46
N LEU A 119 1.33 5.31 -5.76
CA LEU A 119 0.92 6.56 -5.13
C LEU A 119 -0.54 6.90 -5.45
N ARG A 120 -0.97 6.67 -6.68
CA ARG A 120 -2.36 6.90 -7.08
C ARG A 120 -3.31 5.99 -6.32
N ILE A 121 -3.00 4.70 -6.23
CA ILE A 121 -3.82 3.73 -5.51
C ILE A 121 -3.90 4.09 -4.02
N TYR A 122 -2.77 4.38 -3.40
CA TYR A 122 -2.69 4.74 -1.98
C TYR A 122 -3.47 6.02 -1.68
N THR A 123 -3.35 7.04 -2.53
CA THR A 123 -4.07 8.30 -2.37
C THR A 123 -5.58 8.09 -2.51
N GLN A 124 -6.02 7.29 -3.46
CA GLN A 124 -7.44 6.97 -3.64
C GLN A 124 -8.00 6.19 -2.44
N LEU A 125 -7.26 5.20 -1.95
CA LEU A 125 -7.66 4.45 -0.76
C LEU A 125 -7.66 5.34 0.48
N GLY A 126 -6.67 6.21 0.63
CA GLY A 126 -6.60 7.19 1.71
C GLY A 126 -7.77 8.17 1.70
N ALA A 127 -8.15 8.65 0.53
CA ALA A 127 -9.31 9.52 0.37
C ALA A 127 -10.62 8.80 0.73
N MET A 128 -10.70 7.50 0.45
CA MET A 128 -11.85 6.68 0.84
C MET A 128 -11.91 6.43 2.35
N THR A 129 -10.76 6.27 3.00
CA THR A 129 -10.68 6.03 4.44
C THR A 129 -10.80 7.31 5.26
N GLU A 130 -10.38 8.44 4.73
CA GLU A 130 -10.52 9.75 5.41
C GLU A 130 -11.97 10.23 5.50
N LYS A 131 -12.86 9.66 4.71
CA LYS A 131 -14.29 9.93 4.81
C LYS A 131 -14.93 9.23 5.99
N LYS A 132 -14.22 8.94 6.90
CA LYS A 132 -14.52 8.63 7.90
C LYS A 132 -14.72 7.98 8.86
N GLU A 133 -15.04 8.14 9.60
CA GLU A 133 -15.72 7.19 10.46
C GLU A 133 -16.05 5.97 9.61
N ASN A 134 -15.57 4.80 9.91
CA ASN A 134 -15.83 3.58 9.18
C ASN A 134 -17.28 3.11 9.40
N ILE A 135 -18.22 4.07 9.25
CA ILE A 135 -19.66 3.85 9.37
C ILE A 135 -20.27 4.00 7.99
N TYR A 136 -20.98 2.99 7.56
CA TYR A 136 -21.67 2.97 6.29
C TYR A 136 -23.17 2.88 6.52
N GLU A 137 -23.94 3.79 5.90
CA GLU A 137 -25.41 3.79 6.00
C GLU A 137 -26.04 3.72 4.62
N THR A 138 -27.03 2.87 4.48
CA THR A 138 -27.86 2.81 3.29
C THR A 138 -29.24 2.31 3.66
N GLY A 139 -30.29 3.12 3.41
CA GLY A 139 -31.62 2.81 3.89
C GLY A 139 -31.64 2.68 5.40
N GLY A 140 -32.19 1.61 5.92
CA GLY A 140 -32.17 1.31 7.36
C GLY A 140 -30.94 0.54 7.83
N LEU A 141 -30.02 0.21 6.91
CA LEU A 141 -28.82 -0.56 7.21
C LEU A 141 -27.69 0.36 7.64
N MET A 142 -27.06 0.04 8.76
CA MET A 142 -25.84 0.72 9.23
C MET A 142 -24.77 -0.31 9.58
N ILE A 143 -23.56 -0.06 9.09
CA ILE A 143 -22.38 -0.88 9.41
C ILE A 143 -21.34 0.00 10.09
N ASP A 144 -20.93 -0.38 11.30
CA ASP A 144 -19.80 0.22 12.01
C ASP A 144 -18.63 -0.74 11.90
N ASP A 145 -17.69 -0.46 10.98
CA ASP A 145 -16.57 -1.37 10.72
C ASP A 145 -15.55 -1.39 11.85
N ASP A 146 -15.41 -0.31 12.60
CA ASP A 146 -14.51 -0.27 13.75
C ASP A 146 -14.96 -1.24 14.83
N ARG A 147 -16.27 -1.36 15.05
CA ARG A 147 -16.88 -2.25 16.05
C ARG A 147 -17.32 -3.58 15.46
N LYS A 148 -17.28 -3.74 14.14
CA LYS A 148 -17.81 -4.90 13.43
C LYS A 148 -19.29 -5.14 13.74
N GLU A 149 -20.04 -4.07 13.90
CA GLU A 149 -21.47 -4.11 14.22
C GLU A 149 -22.33 -3.78 13.00
N VAL A 150 -23.43 -4.50 12.84
CA VAL A 150 -24.42 -4.26 11.80
C VAL A 150 -25.77 -4.07 12.45
N THR A 151 -26.46 -3.00 12.07
CA THR A 151 -27.84 -2.76 12.53
C THR A 151 -28.75 -2.56 11.33
N VAL A 152 -29.99 -3.05 11.45
CA VAL A 152 -31.06 -2.84 10.46
C VAL A 152 -32.23 -2.23 11.18
N ASP A 153 -32.62 -1.01 10.77
CA ASP A 153 -33.68 -0.23 11.40
C ASP A 153 -33.51 -0.10 12.92
N GLY A 154 -32.24 0.06 13.36
CA GLY A 154 -31.87 0.21 14.77
C GLY A 154 -31.71 -1.08 15.54
N GLU A 155 -32.01 -2.23 14.94
CA GLU A 155 -31.83 -3.53 15.58
C GLU A 155 -30.50 -4.19 15.17
N SER A 156 -29.77 -4.69 16.16
CA SER A 156 -28.50 -5.38 15.93
C SER A 156 -28.71 -6.71 15.22
N VAL A 157 -27.93 -6.96 14.19
CA VAL A 157 -27.96 -8.21 13.41
C VAL A 157 -26.62 -8.91 13.56
N LYS A 158 -26.67 -10.22 13.86
CA LYS A 158 -25.47 -11.04 13.95
C LYS A 158 -25.18 -11.69 12.61
N LEU A 159 -23.98 -11.48 12.10
CA LEU A 159 -23.51 -12.07 10.86
C LEU A 159 -22.27 -12.92 11.12
N THR A 160 -22.10 -13.96 10.32
CA THR A 160 -20.82 -14.68 10.29
C THR A 160 -19.75 -13.79 9.69
N PRO A 161 -18.44 -14.04 9.95
CA PRO A 161 -17.38 -13.23 9.36
C PRO A 161 -17.43 -13.13 7.83
N ILE A 162 -17.83 -14.19 7.15
CA ILE A 162 -17.97 -14.20 5.68
C ILE A 162 -19.15 -13.34 5.25
N GLU A 163 -20.29 -13.47 5.89
CA GLU A 163 -21.48 -12.66 5.62
C GLU A 163 -21.19 -11.19 5.84
N TYR A 164 -20.48 -10.86 6.93
CA TYR A 164 -20.08 -9.49 7.24
C TYR A 164 -19.19 -8.91 6.14
N ARG A 165 -18.18 -9.64 5.68
CA ARG A 165 -17.27 -9.19 4.64
C ARG A 165 -17.99 -8.95 3.32
N ILE A 166 -18.91 -9.81 2.95
CA ILE A 166 -19.71 -9.66 1.73
C ILE A 166 -20.56 -8.40 1.83
N LEU A 167 -21.25 -8.21 2.94
CA LEU A 167 -22.11 -7.04 3.15
C LEU A 167 -21.30 -5.75 3.13
N LEU A 168 -20.17 -5.72 3.83
CA LEU A 168 -19.27 -4.56 3.86
C LEU A 168 -18.77 -4.21 2.45
N PHE A 169 -18.37 -5.22 1.68
CA PHE A 169 -17.94 -5.03 0.31
C PHE A 169 -19.04 -4.40 -0.56
N LEU A 170 -20.25 -4.90 -0.45
CA LEU A 170 -21.39 -4.39 -1.22
C LEU A 170 -21.69 -2.94 -0.85
N VAL A 171 -21.66 -2.59 0.42
CA VAL A 171 -21.95 -1.24 0.89
C VAL A 171 -20.85 -0.26 0.49
N GLN A 172 -19.59 -0.66 0.58
CA GLN A 172 -18.45 0.16 0.15
C GLN A 172 -18.47 0.44 -1.35
N ASN A 173 -19.10 -0.42 -2.13
CA ASN A 173 -19.19 -0.33 -3.58
C ASN A 173 -20.59 0.01 -4.06
N GLN A 174 -21.34 0.83 -3.29
CA GLN A 174 -22.72 1.19 -3.62
C GLN A 174 -22.92 1.75 -5.03
N GLY A 175 -21.97 2.53 -5.52
CA GLY A 175 -22.02 3.04 -6.89
C GLY A 175 -21.93 1.98 -7.97
N ARG A 176 -21.56 0.74 -7.60
CA ARG A 176 -21.44 -0.42 -8.49
C ARG A 176 -22.48 -1.51 -8.18
N VAL A 177 -23.33 -1.29 -7.19
CA VAL A 177 -24.36 -2.27 -6.78
C VAL A 177 -25.30 -2.60 -7.93
N PHE A 178 -25.55 -1.66 -8.82
CA PHE A 178 -26.36 -1.92 -10.03
C PHE A 178 -25.80 -3.07 -10.87
N SER A 179 -24.48 -3.17 -11.00
CA SER A 179 -23.86 -4.27 -11.74
C SER A 179 -24.14 -5.61 -11.10
N ILE A 180 -24.16 -5.69 -9.77
CA ILE A 180 -24.47 -6.90 -9.03
C ILE A 180 -25.95 -7.26 -9.17
N ASN A 181 -26.82 -6.29 -9.01
CA ASN A 181 -28.27 -6.49 -9.22
C ASN A 181 -28.57 -6.94 -10.64
N GLN A 182 -27.91 -6.39 -11.63
CA GLN A 182 -28.05 -6.82 -13.02
C GLN A 182 -27.61 -8.26 -13.21
N ILE A 183 -26.58 -8.71 -12.52
CA ILE A 183 -26.11 -10.09 -12.56
C ILE A 183 -27.16 -11.03 -11.97
N TYR A 184 -27.82 -10.64 -10.87
CA TYR A 184 -28.85 -11.44 -10.23
C TYR A 184 -30.19 -11.42 -10.94
N GLU A 185 -30.51 -10.35 -11.66
CA GLU A 185 -31.76 -10.25 -12.43
C GLU A 185 -31.70 -10.93 -13.78
N ASN A 186 -30.51 -11.25 -14.26
CA ASN A 186 -30.28 -11.99 -15.49
C ASN A 186 -29.91 -13.43 -15.20
#